data_75cc50cddcefa4bd1f6217c298847f20
#
_entry.id   75cc50cddcefa4bd1f6217c298847f20
#
_cell.length_a   1.000
_cell.length_b   1.000
_cell.length_c   1.000
_cell.angle_alpha   90.00
_cell.angle_beta   90.00
_cell.angle_gamma   90.00
#
_symmetry.space_group_name_H-M   'P 1'
#
loop_
_entity.id
_entity.type
_entity.pdbx_description
1 polymer ?
#
loop_
_entity_poly.entity_id
_entity_poly.type
_entity_poly.pdbx_seq_one_letter_code
_entity_poly.pdbx_strand_id
1 'polypeptide(L)'
;MSKSKVYFTEEISSDALVRIFNALESDLKGKTCVKSSTGEAGGHNFLNPAMIEPLVSKLNGTIVECCTAYAGKRIDPKDHWQVIKDHGFMDIAPCDIMDETGDISIPVNNGFHLKENFIGKNFENYDSMLVASHFKGHPM
;
A
#
# COMPACT_ATOMS: atom_id res chain seq x y z
N MET A 1 28.79 -12.08 0.05
CA MET A 1 27.37 -11.70 0.15
C MET A 1 26.78 -11.67 -1.25
N SER A 2 25.67 -12.33 -1.49
CA SER A 2 24.94 -12.23 -2.77
C SER A 2 24.37 -10.82 -2.89
N LYS A 3 24.41 -10.24 -4.09
CA LYS A 3 23.75 -8.95 -4.36
C LYS A 3 22.22 -9.16 -4.40
N SER A 4 21.48 -8.19 -3.92
CA SER A 4 20.01 -8.19 -4.04
C SER A 4 19.61 -8.14 -5.52
N LYS A 5 18.61 -8.94 -5.90
CA LYS A 5 18.05 -8.92 -7.25
C LYS A 5 17.03 -7.79 -7.34
N VAL A 6 17.08 -7.04 -8.43
CA VAL A 6 16.09 -6.03 -8.80
C VAL A 6 15.57 -6.36 -10.18
N TYR A 7 14.24 -6.37 -10.33
CA TYR A 7 13.57 -6.60 -11.61
C TYR A 7 13.02 -5.28 -12.15
N PHE A 8 13.18 -5.06 -13.43
CA PHE A 8 12.76 -3.83 -14.11
C PHE A 8 12.05 -4.15 -15.43
N THR A 9 11.08 -3.33 -15.78
CA THR A 9 10.44 -3.33 -17.10
C THR A 9 10.13 -1.90 -17.52
N GLU A 10 10.23 -1.62 -18.81
CA GLU A 10 9.79 -0.35 -19.40
C GLU A 10 8.30 -0.37 -19.75
N GLU A 11 7.69 -1.55 -19.73
CA GLU A 11 6.27 -1.72 -20.02
C GLU A 11 5.41 -1.30 -18.80
N ILE A 12 4.53 -0.34 -19.00
CA ILE A 12 3.56 0.12 -18.00
C ILE A 12 2.20 -0.50 -18.32
N SER A 13 1.98 -1.70 -17.77
CA SER A 13 0.73 -2.46 -17.95
C SER A 13 0.44 -3.34 -16.75
N SER A 14 -0.80 -3.77 -16.59
CA SER A 14 -1.23 -4.74 -15.58
C SER A 14 -0.46 -6.05 -15.70
N ASP A 15 -0.26 -6.53 -16.94
CA ASP A 15 0.45 -7.77 -17.21
C ASP A 15 1.92 -7.68 -16.83
N ALA A 16 2.57 -6.55 -17.10
CA ALA A 16 3.95 -6.30 -16.71
C ALA A 16 4.09 -6.29 -15.19
N LEU A 17 3.15 -5.68 -14.48
CA LEU A 17 3.13 -5.66 -13.01
C LEU A 17 3.03 -7.07 -12.43
N VAL A 18 2.13 -7.90 -12.97
CA VAL A 18 1.98 -9.30 -12.55
C VAL A 18 3.23 -10.12 -12.89
N ARG A 19 3.85 -9.88 -14.06
CA ARG A 19 5.12 -10.56 -14.44
C ARG A 19 6.26 -10.21 -13.48
N ILE A 20 6.42 -8.93 -13.11
CA ILE A 20 7.45 -8.51 -12.12
C ILE A 20 7.18 -9.16 -10.77
N PHE A 21 5.93 -9.16 -10.31
CA PHE A 21 5.58 -9.83 -9.06
C PHE A 21 5.93 -11.32 -9.10
N ASN A 22 5.60 -12.03 -10.19
CA ASN A 22 5.95 -13.45 -10.33
C ASN A 22 7.47 -13.68 -10.32
N ALA A 23 8.25 -12.76 -10.92
CA ALA A 23 9.71 -12.85 -10.95
C ALA A 23 10.36 -12.64 -9.57
N LEU A 24 9.67 -11.98 -8.62
CA LEU A 24 10.15 -11.84 -7.24
C LEU A 24 10.18 -13.17 -6.49
N GLU A 25 9.47 -14.19 -6.98
CA GLU A 25 9.34 -15.50 -6.30
C GLU A 25 8.96 -15.35 -4.82
N SER A 26 8.10 -14.33 -4.52
CA SER A 26 7.71 -14.00 -3.15
C SER A 26 6.80 -15.07 -2.58
N ASP A 27 7.09 -15.51 -1.36
CA ASP A 27 6.28 -16.44 -0.59
C ASP A 27 5.37 -15.66 0.38
N LEU A 28 4.40 -14.90 -0.18
CA LEU A 28 3.39 -14.24 0.63
C LEU A 28 2.42 -15.28 1.19
N LYS A 29 2.17 -15.21 2.50
CA LYS A 29 1.36 -16.18 3.22
C LYS A 29 0.18 -15.51 3.90
N GLY A 30 -0.87 -16.29 4.11
CA GLY A 30 -2.05 -15.87 4.87
C GLY A 30 -2.79 -14.71 4.24
N LYS A 31 -3.36 -13.85 5.07
CA LYS A 31 -4.10 -12.68 4.63
C LYS A 31 -3.14 -11.58 4.16
N THR A 32 -3.18 -11.29 2.88
CA THR A 32 -2.26 -10.33 2.26
C THR A 32 -2.90 -8.96 2.10
N CYS A 33 -2.19 -7.91 2.48
CA CYS A 33 -2.54 -6.55 2.10
C CYS A 33 -1.63 -6.01 0.99
N VAL A 34 -2.19 -5.12 0.16
CA VAL A 34 -1.47 -4.40 -0.90
C VAL A 34 -1.48 -2.92 -0.55
N LYS A 35 -0.33 -2.42 -0.06
CA LYS A 35 -0.18 -1.00 0.25
C LYS A 35 -0.01 -0.21 -1.02
N SER A 36 -0.95 0.71 -1.25
CA SER A 36 -0.90 1.64 -2.39
C SER A 36 -1.19 3.05 -1.90
N SER A 37 -0.94 4.06 -2.73
CA SER A 37 -1.43 5.41 -2.48
C SER A 37 -2.68 5.65 -3.32
N THR A 38 -3.79 5.94 -2.66
CA THR A 38 -5.08 6.17 -3.30
C THR A 38 -5.23 7.58 -3.89
N GLY A 39 -4.23 8.44 -3.70
CA GLY A 39 -4.17 9.80 -4.27
C GLY A 39 -4.87 10.85 -3.42
N GLU A 40 -4.65 12.11 -3.77
CA GLU A 40 -5.29 13.25 -3.14
C GLU A 40 -6.67 13.53 -3.75
N ALA A 41 -7.61 14.01 -2.94
CA ALA A 41 -8.96 14.37 -3.39
C ALA A 41 -8.92 15.31 -4.60
N GLY A 42 -9.61 14.93 -5.69
CA GLY A 42 -9.63 15.65 -6.96
C GLY A 42 -8.33 15.56 -7.77
N GLY A 43 -7.33 14.81 -7.29
CA GLY A 43 -6.11 14.51 -8.03
C GLY A 43 -6.29 13.34 -9.01
N HIS A 44 -5.34 13.19 -9.93
CA HIS A 44 -5.30 12.07 -10.88
C HIS A 44 -3.91 11.44 -11.00
N ASN A 45 -2.98 11.85 -10.15
CA ASN A 45 -1.61 11.33 -10.14
C ASN A 45 -1.45 10.19 -9.11
N PHE A 46 -2.30 9.19 -9.22
CA PHE A 46 -2.22 7.95 -8.43
C PHE A 46 -2.22 6.74 -9.37
N LEU A 47 -1.85 5.58 -8.88
CA LEU A 47 -1.92 4.35 -9.67
C LEU A 47 -3.38 4.08 -10.05
N ASN A 48 -3.63 3.93 -11.35
CA ASN A 48 -4.96 3.60 -11.83
C ASN A 48 -5.40 2.25 -11.21
N PRO A 49 -6.56 2.19 -10.54
CA PRO A 49 -7.09 0.95 -9.97
C PRO A 49 -7.09 -0.21 -10.96
N ALA A 50 -7.53 0.00 -12.20
CA ALA A 50 -7.55 -1.04 -13.23
C ALA A 50 -6.15 -1.60 -13.56
N MET A 51 -5.09 -0.84 -13.31
CA MET A 51 -3.71 -1.30 -13.51
C MET A 51 -3.27 -2.29 -12.43
N ILE A 52 -3.69 -2.08 -11.19
CA ILE A 52 -3.29 -2.91 -10.05
C ILE A 52 -4.28 -4.04 -9.76
N GLU A 53 -5.50 -3.96 -10.28
CA GLU A 53 -6.57 -4.94 -10.06
C GLU A 53 -6.13 -6.40 -10.29
N PRO A 54 -5.47 -6.77 -11.43
CA PRO A 54 -5.07 -8.15 -11.66
C PRO A 54 -4.08 -8.68 -10.62
N LEU A 55 -3.19 -7.80 -10.12
CA LEU A 55 -2.25 -8.16 -9.06
C LEU A 55 -2.95 -8.35 -7.72
N VAL A 56 -3.84 -7.44 -7.35
CA VAL A 56 -4.62 -7.50 -6.10
C VAL A 56 -5.53 -8.73 -6.10
N SER A 57 -6.22 -8.99 -7.22
CA SER A 57 -7.07 -10.17 -7.40
C SER A 57 -6.27 -11.48 -7.30
N LYS A 58 -5.09 -11.53 -7.93
CA LYS A 58 -4.19 -12.70 -7.85
C LYS A 58 -3.80 -13.03 -6.41
N LEU A 59 -3.65 -12.02 -5.56
CA LEU A 59 -3.27 -12.16 -4.16
C LEU A 59 -4.48 -12.38 -3.23
N ASN A 60 -5.71 -12.28 -3.74
CA ASN A 60 -6.91 -12.13 -2.91
C ASN A 60 -6.70 -11.06 -1.83
N GLY A 61 -6.08 -9.95 -2.24
CA GLY A 61 -5.53 -8.94 -1.36
C GLY A 61 -6.55 -7.87 -0.96
N THR A 62 -6.28 -7.22 0.18
CA THR A 62 -6.96 -6.00 0.60
C THR A 62 -6.06 -4.80 0.30
N ILE A 63 -6.58 -3.77 -0.36
CA ILE A 63 -5.85 -2.51 -0.58
C ILE A 63 -5.80 -1.75 0.74
N VAL A 64 -4.59 -1.35 1.16
CA VAL A 64 -4.43 -0.64 2.43
C VAL A 64 -3.74 0.71 2.25
N GLU A 65 -4.15 1.68 3.07
CA GLU A 65 -3.57 3.01 3.17
C GLU A 65 -3.53 3.45 4.64
N CYS A 66 -2.88 4.60 4.92
CA CYS A 66 -2.97 5.30 6.19
C CYS A 66 -3.41 6.75 5.96
N CYS A 67 -3.95 7.37 6.99
CA CYS A 67 -4.23 8.79 6.99
C CYS A 67 -2.94 9.60 6.84
N THR A 68 -3.05 10.81 6.31
CA THR A 68 -1.88 11.70 6.14
C THR A 68 -1.64 12.53 7.40
N ALA A 69 -0.36 12.82 7.67
CA ALA A 69 0.04 13.72 8.75
C ALA A 69 -0.05 15.21 8.38
N TYR A 70 -0.46 15.53 7.15
CA TYR A 70 -0.65 16.89 6.66
C TYR A 70 -2.12 17.14 6.31
N ALA A 71 -2.50 18.42 6.30
CA ALA A 71 -3.87 18.85 6.03
C ALA A 71 -4.35 18.41 4.63
N GLY A 72 -5.60 17.96 4.55
CA GLY A 72 -6.25 17.48 3.34
C GLY A 72 -7.38 16.52 3.67
N LYS A 73 -8.03 15.98 2.63
CA LYS A 73 -9.15 15.05 2.80
C LYS A 73 -8.76 13.67 3.32
N ARG A 74 -7.48 13.38 3.38
CA ARG A 74 -6.97 12.10 3.89
C ARG A 74 -6.44 12.17 5.32
N ILE A 75 -6.59 13.31 6.03
CA ILE A 75 -6.21 13.42 7.44
C ILE A 75 -7.24 12.75 8.36
N ASP A 76 -8.49 12.74 7.97
CA ASP A 76 -9.60 12.13 8.71
C ASP A 76 -10.06 10.86 8.00
N PRO A 77 -10.22 9.73 8.71
CA PRO A 77 -10.63 8.46 8.09
C PRO A 77 -11.92 8.57 7.29
N LYS A 78 -12.93 9.29 7.80
CA LYS A 78 -14.22 9.43 7.12
C LYS A 78 -14.09 10.08 5.74
N ASP A 79 -13.33 11.18 5.67
CA ASP A 79 -13.08 11.87 4.41
C ASP A 79 -12.15 11.04 3.51
N HIS A 80 -11.19 10.32 4.09
CA HIS A 80 -10.29 9.44 3.35
C HIS A 80 -11.03 8.26 2.69
N TRP A 81 -12.00 7.65 3.37
CA TRP A 81 -12.87 6.63 2.76
C TRP A 81 -13.61 7.16 1.53
N GLN A 82 -14.04 8.43 1.56
CA GLN A 82 -14.67 9.03 0.39
C GLN A 82 -13.67 9.17 -0.78
N VAL A 83 -12.41 9.56 -0.50
CA VAL A 83 -11.35 9.64 -1.53
C VAL A 83 -11.08 8.26 -2.15
N ILE A 84 -10.95 7.21 -1.34
CA ILE A 84 -10.75 5.83 -1.80
C ILE A 84 -11.87 5.39 -2.74
N LYS A 85 -13.12 5.71 -2.37
CA LYS A 85 -14.31 5.42 -3.18
C LYS A 85 -14.33 6.22 -4.48
N ASP A 86 -14.14 7.54 -4.41
CA ASP A 86 -14.20 8.44 -5.58
C ASP A 86 -13.15 8.10 -6.64
N HIS A 87 -12.02 7.52 -6.19
CA HIS A 87 -10.94 7.08 -7.06
C HIS A 87 -11.08 5.64 -7.56
N GLY A 88 -12.17 4.93 -7.20
CA GLY A 88 -12.53 3.62 -7.73
C GLY A 88 -11.77 2.43 -7.12
N PHE A 89 -11.03 2.61 -6.02
CA PHE A 89 -10.30 1.50 -5.39
C PHE A 89 -11.25 0.48 -4.76
N MET A 90 -12.38 0.92 -4.22
CA MET A 90 -13.39 0.02 -3.64
C MET A 90 -14.11 -0.84 -4.67
N ASP A 91 -14.04 -0.48 -5.96
CA ASP A 91 -14.67 -1.23 -7.04
C ASP A 91 -13.86 -2.47 -7.44
N ILE A 92 -12.56 -2.48 -7.12
CA ILE A 92 -11.63 -3.53 -7.54
C ILE A 92 -11.25 -4.50 -6.42
N ALA A 93 -11.32 -4.08 -5.15
CA ALA A 93 -10.95 -4.93 -4.01
C ALA A 93 -11.49 -4.37 -2.68
N PRO A 94 -11.53 -5.18 -1.60
CA PRO A 94 -11.66 -4.66 -0.26
C PRO A 94 -10.58 -3.63 0.04
N CYS A 95 -10.94 -2.57 0.78
CA CYS A 95 -10.01 -1.54 1.22
C CYS A 95 -9.98 -1.44 2.75
N ASP A 96 -8.87 -0.90 3.30
CA ASP A 96 -8.72 -0.67 4.74
C ASP A 96 -7.84 0.56 4.98
N ILE A 97 -8.21 1.39 5.96
CA ILE A 97 -7.39 2.49 6.49
C ILE A 97 -6.78 1.97 7.79
N MET A 98 -5.48 1.67 7.73
CA MET A 98 -4.80 0.89 8.77
C MET A 98 -4.77 1.58 10.14
N ASP A 99 -4.82 2.91 10.17
CA ASP A 99 -4.79 3.75 11.37
C ASP A 99 -6.15 4.34 11.76
N GLU A 100 -7.25 3.89 11.12
CA GLU A 100 -8.61 4.36 11.41
C GLU A 100 -9.00 4.20 12.89
N THR A 101 -8.54 3.12 13.53
CA THR A 101 -8.85 2.81 14.94
C THR A 101 -7.69 3.08 15.90
N GLY A 102 -6.65 3.78 15.42
CA GLY A 102 -5.47 4.16 16.20
C GLY A 102 -4.20 3.42 15.78
N ASP A 103 -3.19 3.50 16.63
CA ASP A 103 -1.85 2.99 16.38
C ASP A 103 -1.49 1.85 17.32
N ILE A 104 -0.48 1.07 16.91
CA ILE A 104 0.27 0.18 17.78
C ILE A 104 1.75 0.55 17.72
N SER A 105 2.46 0.30 18.83
CA SER A 105 3.90 0.43 18.88
C SER A 105 4.56 -0.93 18.63
N ILE A 106 5.51 -0.97 17.72
CA ILE A 106 6.36 -2.14 17.47
C ILE A 106 7.81 -1.85 17.84
N PRO A 107 8.53 -2.79 18.49
CA PRO A 107 9.91 -2.59 18.88
C PRO A 107 10.84 -2.57 17.66
N VAL A 108 11.79 -1.63 17.66
CA VAL A 108 12.88 -1.58 16.66
C VAL A 108 14.13 -2.24 17.25
N ASN A 109 14.31 -3.52 16.94
CA ASN A 109 15.45 -4.29 17.42
C ASN A 109 16.77 -3.72 16.88
N ASN A 110 17.71 -3.45 17.79
CA ASN A 110 19.01 -2.83 17.48
C ASN A 110 18.90 -1.44 16.82
N GLY A 111 17.78 -0.76 16.96
CA GLY A 111 17.59 0.60 16.45
C GLY A 111 18.63 1.57 17.04
N PHE A 112 19.28 2.37 16.17
CA PHE A 112 20.27 3.34 16.62
C PHE A 112 19.59 4.56 17.27
N HIS A 113 18.61 5.14 16.56
CA HIS A 113 17.86 6.31 17.03
C HIS A 113 16.50 5.95 17.65
N LEU A 114 15.75 5.07 16.97
CA LEU A 114 14.41 4.69 17.40
C LEU A 114 14.44 3.35 18.15
N LYS A 115 13.69 3.28 19.25
CA LYS A 115 13.48 2.04 20.02
C LYS A 115 12.15 1.37 19.70
N GLU A 116 11.22 2.15 19.22
CA GLU A 116 9.90 1.73 18.80
C GLU A 116 9.45 2.51 17.55
N ASN A 117 8.52 1.97 16.82
CA ASN A 117 7.89 2.57 15.67
C ASN A 117 6.37 2.42 15.77
N PHE A 118 5.64 3.50 15.49
CA PHE A 118 4.17 3.49 15.50
C PHE A 118 3.65 3.19 14.11
N ILE A 119 2.73 2.25 14.02
CA ILE A 119 2.04 1.87 12.79
C ILE A 119 0.54 1.78 13.03
N GLY A 120 -0.25 1.89 11.99
CA GLY A 120 -1.70 1.75 12.09
C GLY A 120 -2.09 0.39 12.66
N LYS A 121 -3.04 0.39 13.60
CA LYS A 121 -3.45 -0.80 14.37
C LYS A 121 -3.91 -1.96 13.48
N ASN A 122 -4.59 -1.65 12.37
CA ASN A 122 -5.11 -2.69 11.48
C ASN A 122 -3.99 -3.48 10.76
N PHE A 123 -2.72 -3.07 10.87
CA PHE A 123 -1.58 -3.85 10.39
C PHE A 123 -1.55 -5.27 10.96
N GLU A 124 -2.01 -5.45 12.20
CA GLU A 124 -2.09 -6.76 12.87
C GLU A 124 -3.08 -7.72 12.21
N ASN A 125 -3.96 -7.23 11.34
CA ASN A 125 -4.94 -8.05 10.63
C ASN A 125 -4.37 -8.80 9.43
N TYR A 126 -3.09 -8.58 9.10
CA TYR A 126 -2.46 -9.10 7.87
C TYR A 126 -1.21 -9.91 8.20
N ASP A 127 -1.02 -10.98 7.44
CA ASP A 127 0.15 -11.87 7.57
C ASP A 127 1.27 -11.48 6.61
N SER A 128 0.93 -10.82 5.51
CA SER A 128 1.87 -10.40 4.46
C SER A 128 1.48 -9.05 3.86
N MET A 129 2.48 -8.28 3.46
CA MET A 129 2.28 -6.99 2.79
C MET A 129 3.08 -6.92 1.48
N LEU A 130 2.39 -6.60 0.40
CA LEU A 130 2.99 -6.15 -0.86
C LEU A 130 2.87 -4.64 -0.96
N VAL A 131 3.97 -3.95 -1.25
CA VAL A 131 3.97 -2.50 -1.44
C VAL A 131 3.94 -2.19 -2.94
N ALA A 132 2.79 -1.72 -3.44
CA ALA A 132 2.59 -1.26 -4.81
C ALA A 132 2.69 0.27 -4.86
N SER A 133 3.92 0.77 -4.85
CA SER A 133 4.19 2.21 -4.75
C SER A 133 4.08 2.93 -6.08
N HIS A 134 3.43 4.09 -6.08
CA HIS A 134 3.66 5.14 -7.06
C HIS A 134 4.90 5.91 -6.63
N PHE A 135 6.07 5.57 -7.19
CA PHE A 135 7.34 6.18 -6.79
C PHE A 135 7.40 7.65 -7.21
N LYS A 136 7.58 8.52 -6.23
CA LYS A 136 7.74 9.96 -6.44
C LYS A 136 8.50 10.62 -5.30
N GLY A 137 9.03 11.82 -5.54
CA GLY A 137 9.51 12.67 -4.47
C GLY A 137 8.38 13.23 -3.59
N HIS A 138 8.73 13.68 -2.41
CA HIS A 138 7.84 14.37 -1.48
C HIS A 138 8.53 15.63 -0.95
N PRO A 139 7.82 16.79 -0.83
CA PRO A 139 8.42 18.04 -0.36
C PRO A 139 8.77 18.06 1.14
N MET A 140 8.21 17.12 1.88
CA MET A 140 8.54 16.91 3.28
C MET A 140 9.61 15.83 3.40
#